data_83393418c6d2f3868d872ab4dbe87e03
#
_entry.id   83393418c6d2f3868d872ab4dbe87e03
#
_cell.length_a   1.000
_cell.length_b   1.000
_cell.length_c   1.000
_cell.angle_alpha   90.00
_cell.angle_beta   90.00
_cell.angle_gamma   90.00
#
_symmetry.space_group_name_H-M   'P 1'
#
loop_
_entity.id
_entity.type
_entity.pdbx_description
1 polymer ?
#
loop_
_entity_poly.entity_id
_entity_poly.type
_entity_poly.pdbx_seq_one_letter_code
_entity_poly.pdbx_strand_id
1 'polypeptide(L)'
;MRAPTDMPSGPERRERRRGAGRGRVFLVVAAVVLFLLATSLRGIAGFYTDYLFFDSLGLQKVWSGVLGARIILGLTFTGVFFVLLLINLIIADRLAPKFRPAGPEEELLERYHQAVGRRSGAVRVGVALLFAVIAGSGVSSQWNSWILFTHRVDFGVTDPLFDTDVGFYVFQLPFLSFVVNWLFAAFIIIFIVTAVAHYLNGGIRVQAPLQRVTPQVKAHLSVLLGILALIKAADYWLQRYELTTSTRGVVEGATYTDVNAQLPAIYLLLLIALLSFCLFIANIWRRGWVLPVLAVGLWAFVAIVAGGIYPTFIQRFQVQPAESTKERPYIRDNIEATRAAMNLGEVQTQTFEYDENLTAGDLIDNAETVGNIRLLDPGIVNDTYQRLQADRGFYRFNDLDVDRYEIDGRTTQVVIGARELNEAGVPQQTWEGKTLAFTHGYGAAMAPANAVNAAGQPDFVVSNVPVESPENIPIDQPQLYIGEDQTGYAIVGTNRQEVDYVSDDDETVPFEYDGEGGVRLDSFVRKAAFALRFGDIDPLISDFVEDNSRLIFLRDVRQRVETLAPFLRYDSDPYPVIVDGRVYYVLDAY
;
A
#
# COMPACT_ATOMS: atom_id res chain seq x y z
N MET A 1 11.82 19.37 -96.97
CA MET A 1 10.39 19.09 -96.71
C MET A 1 10.18 19.26 -95.18
N ARG A 2 9.13 19.92 -94.82
CA ARG A 2 8.77 20.53 -93.55
C ARG A 2 8.60 19.50 -92.44
N ALA A 3 9.13 19.79 -91.20
CA ALA A 3 8.71 19.21 -89.99
C ALA A 3 7.33 19.73 -89.52
N PRO A 4 6.47 18.97 -88.86
CA PRO A 4 5.28 19.49 -88.20
C PRO A 4 5.47 19.58 -86.69
N THR A 5 5.42 20.77 -86.19
CA THR A 5 4.50 21.40 -85.22
C THR A 5 4.32 20.79 -83.83
N ASP A 6 4.70 21.62 -82.93
CA ASP A 6 4.30 21.72 -81.50
C ASP A 6 2.85 21.33 -81.23
N MET A 7 2.68 20.46 -80.18
CA MET A 7 1.43 20.35 -79.43
C MET A 7 1.57 21.06 -78.07
N PRO A 8 0.58 21.83 -77.65
CA PRO A 8 0.63 22.52 -76.37
C PRO A 8 0.38 21.55 -75.24
N SER A 9 1.26 21.59 -74.23
CA SER A 9 1.12 20.90 -72.95
C SER A 9 -0.12 21.40 -72.23
N GLY A 10 -1.02 20.47 -71.86
CA GLY A 10 -2.21 20.75 -71.04
C GLY A 10 -1.83 21.13 -69.61
N PRO A 11 -2.70 21.87 -68.93
CA PRO A 11 -2.40 22.36 -67.57
C PRO A 11 -2.29 21.21 -66.55
N GLU A 12 -1.14 21.16 -65.89
CA GLU A 12 -0.95 20.30 -64.72
C GLU A 12 -2.04 20.56 -63.66
N ARG A 13 -2.90 19.57 -63.46
CA ARG A 13 -3.82 19.53 -62.27
C ARG A 13 -2.99 19.48 -61.02
N ARG A 14 -2.76 20.62 -60.37
CA ARG A 14 -2.33 20.69 -58.99
C ARG A 14 -3.40 20.00 -58.13
N GLU A 15 -3.13 18.78 -57.70
CA GLU A 15 -3.88 18.12 -56.64
C GLU A 15 -3.81 18.98 -55.38
N ARG A 16 -4.91 19.63 -55.05
CA ARG A 16 -5.12 20.23 -53.73
C ARG A 16 -5.09 19.10 -52.73
N ARG A 17 -3.93 18.83 -52.12
CA ARG A 17 -3.85 18.05 -50.87
C ARG A 17 -4.76 18.74 -49.86
N ARG A 18 -5.95 18.19 -49.70
CA ARG A 18 -6.95 18.60 -48.73
C ARG A 18 -6.30 18.51 -47.34
N GLY A 19 -6.33 19.63 -46.61
CA GLY A 19 -5.91 19.78 -45.22
C GLY A 19 -6.76 19.00 -44.21
N ALA A 20 -7.15 17.76 -44.54
CA ALA A 20 -7.97 16.89 -43.70
C ALA A 20 -7.20 16.28 -42.48
N GLY A 21 -5.86 16.42 -42.45
CA GLY A 21 -5.05 15.93 -41.37
C GLY A 21 -5.02 16.83 -40.12
N ARG A 22 -4.98 18.14 -40.32
CA ARG A 22 -4.85 19.09 -39.19
C ARG A 22 -6.08 19.15 -38.27
N GLY A 23 -7.29 19.08 -38.85
CA GLY A 23 -8.53 19.07 -38.07
C GLY A 23 -8.69 17.79 -37.22
N ARG A 24 -8.33 16.63 -37.79
CA ARG A 24 -8.36 15.35 -37.01
C ARG A 24 -7.32 15.33 -35.90
N VAL A 25 -6.12 15.81 -36.14
CA VAL A 25 -5.07 15.93 -35.10
C VAL A 25 -5.53 16.88 -34.00
N PHE A 26 -6.11 18.03 -34.37
CA PHE A 26 -6.66 18.96 -33.37
C PHE A 26 -7.77 18.33 -32.51
N LEU A 27 -8.71 17.60 -33.13
CA LEU A 27 -9.78 16.90 -32.42
C LEU A 27 -9.24 15.81 -31.48
N VAL A 28 -8.24 15.03 -31.90
CA VAL A 28 -7.60 14.03 -31.07
C VAL A 28 -6.87 14.68 -29.90
N VAL A 29 -6.11 15.75 -30.15
CA VAL A 29 -5.42 16.49 -29.08
C VAL A 29 -6.43 17.10 -28.10
N ALA A 30 -7.50 17.72 -28.61
CA ALA A 30 -8.56 18.27 -27.76
C ALA A 30 -9.26 17.21 -26.92
N ALA A 31 -9.55 16.03 -27.52
CA ALA A 31 -10.13 14.89 -26.78
C ALA A 31 -9.19 14.35 -25.69
N VAL A 32 -7.90 14.23 -25.98
CA VAL A 32 -6.88 13.82 -24.99
C VAL A 32 -6.75 14.85 -23.88
N VAL A 33 -6.71 16.15 -24.21
CA VAL A 33 -6.66 17.23 -23.21
C VAL A 33 -7.92 17.23 -22.35
N LEU A 34 -9.09 17.07 -22.95
CA LEU A 34 -10.36 16.99 -22.22
C LEU A 34 -10.41 15.78 -21.28
N PHE A 35 -9.93 14.61 -21.75
CA PHE A 35 -9.82 13.41 -20.95
C PHE A 35 -8.86 13.60 -19.77
N LEU A 36 -7.68 14.18 -20.00
CA LEU A 36 -6.70 14.48 -18.95
C LEU A 36 -7.25 15.51 -17.95
N LEU A 37 -7.99 16.53 -18.41
CA LEU A 37 -8.64 17.48 -17.53
C LEU A 37 -9.73 16.81 -16.70
N ALA A 38 -10.58 15.98 -17.30
CA ALA A 38 -11.65 15.29 -16.57
C ALA A 38 -11.11 14.34 -15.50
N THR A 39 -10.07 13.56 -15.83
CA THR A 39 -9.42 12.67 -14.85
C THR A 39 -8.67 13.43 -13.76
N SER A 40 -8.03 14.56 -14.11
CA SER A 40 -7.35 15.43 -13.14
C SER A 40 -8.33 16.11 -12.19
N LEU A 41 -9.48 16.57 -12.68
CA LEU A 41 -10.52 17.18 -11.83
C LEU A 41 -11.08 16.19 -10.82
N ARG A 42 -11.33 14.95 -11.22
CA ARG A 42 -11.75 13.89 -10.29
C ARG A 42 -10.68 13.59 -9.24
N GLY A 43 -9.41 13.55 -9.63
CA GLY A 43 -8.29 13.38 -8.70
C GLY A 43 -8.16 14.55 -7.70
N ILE A 44 -8.31 15.78 -8.17
CA ILE A 44 -8.31 16.99 -7.31
C ILE A 44 -9.52 16.97 -6.36
N ALA A 45 -10.68 16.59 -6.86
CA ALA A 45 -11.89 16.47 -6.03
C ALA A 45 -11.70 15.39 -4.94
N GLY A 46 -11.16 14.22 -5.30
CA GLY A 46 -10.82 13.17 -4.34
C GLY A 46 -9.85 13.67 -3.26
N PHE A 47 -8.77 14.31 -3.68
CA PHE A 47 -7.78 14.88 -2.74
C PHE A 47 -8.40 15.91 -1.79
N TYR A 48 -9.27 16.80 -2.30
CA TYR A 48 -9.95 17.81 -1.47
C TYR A 48 -10.97 17.18 -0.53
N THR A 49 -11.75 16.23 -0.98
CA THR A 49 -12.74 15.55 -0.15
C THR A 49 -12.10 14.65 0.90
N ASP A 50 -10.94 14.05 0.62
CA ASP A 50 -10.15 13.36 1.63
C ASP A 50 -9.65 14.33 2.72
N TYR A 51 -9.17 15.51 2.34
CA TYR A 51 -8.86 16.56 3.33
C TYR A 51 -10.07 16.91 4.20
N LEU A 52 -11.25 17.12 3.59
CA LEU A 52 -12.48 17.44 4.33
C LEU A 52 -12.91 16.31 5.29
N PHE A 53 -12.64 15.05 4.92
CA PHE A 53 -12.89 13.91 5.79
C PHE A 53 -12.03 13.97 7.05
N PHE A 54 -10.74 14.17 6.91
CA PHE A 54 -9.84 14.33 8.06
C PHE A 54 -10.17 15.59 8.88
N ASP A 55 -10.59 16.66 8.21
CA ASP A 55 -11.01 17.92 8.86
C ASP A 55 -12.25 17.71 9.73
N SER A 56 -13.25 16.98 9.21
CA SER A 56 -14.50 16.68 9.94
C SER A 56 -14.29 15.86 11.21
N LEU A 57 -13.16 15.15 11.32
CA LEU A 57 -12.78 14.33 12.47
C LEU A 57 -11.72 15.00 13.37
N GLY A 58 -11.28 16.24 13.04
CA GLY A 58 -10.21 16.92 13.77
C GLY A 58 -8.81 16.34 13.56
N LEU A 59 -8.61 15.50 12.52
CA LEU A 59 -7.39 14.76 12.24
C LEU A 59 -6.55 15.34 11.09
N GLN A 60 -6.66 16.64 10.80
CA GLN A 60 -5.91 17.31 9.72
C GLN A 60 -4.39 17.11 9.84
N LYS A 61 -3.88 16.96 11.08
CA LYS A 61 -2.43 16.74 11.31
C LYS A 61 -1.95 15.41 10.75
N VAL A 62 -2.77 14.37 10.79
CA VAL A 62 -2.44 13.05 10.20
C VAL A 62 -2.33 13.18 8.69
N TRP A 63 -3.36 13.74 8.06
CA TRP A 63 -3.40 13.95 6.62
C TRP A 63 -2.22 14.79 6.11
N SER A 64 -1.97 15.95 6.74
CA SER A 64 -0.88 16.85 6.35
C SER A 64 0.50 16.26 6.63
N GLY A 65 0.66 15.48 7.70
CA GLY A 65 1.90 14.78 8.03
C GLY A 65 2.26 13.72 6.98
N VAL A 66 1.30 12.88 6.60
CA VAL A 66 1.48 11.88 5.54
C VAL A 66 1.76 12.53 4.19
N LEU A 67 0.98 13.56 3.84
CA LEU A 67 1.19 14.32 2.60
C LEU A 67 2.57 14.98 2.57
N GLY A 68 2.97 15.64 3.67
CA GLY A 68 4.27 16.27 3.80
C GLY A 68 5.42 15.29 3.62
N ALA A 69 5.34 14.12 4.26
CA ALA A 69 6.34 13.06 4.11
C ALA A 69 6.44 12.57 2.65
N ARG A 70 5.31 12.34 1.98
CA ARG A 70 5.27 11.94 0.57
C ARG A 70 5.90 12.97 -0.37
N ILE A 71 5.59 14.25 -0.16
CA ILE A 71 6.15 15.36 -0.98
C ILE A 71 7.65 15.50 -0.73
N ILE A 72 8.09 15.51 0.53
CA ILE A 72 9.50 15.66 0.88
C ILE A 72 10.32 14.53 0.26
N LEU A 73 9.88 13.28 0.41
CA LEU A 73 10.55 12.13 -0.19
C LEU A 73 10.60 12.24 -1.73
N GLY A 74 9.45 12.46 -2.37
CA GLY A 74 9.38 12.57 -3.83
C GLY A 74 10.30 13.65 -4.38
N LEU A 75 10.29 14.85 -3.79
CA LEU A 75 11.14 15.95 -4.23
C LEU A 75 12.62 15.70 -3.95
N THR A 76 12.97 15.16 -2.76
CA THR A 76 14.37 14.89 -2.39
C THR A 76 14.99 13.87 -3.33
N PHE A 77 14.35 12.72 -3.53
CA PHE A 77 14.90 11.66 -4.37
C PHE A 77 14.90 12.03 -5.86
N THR A 78 13.88 12.74 -6.33
CA THR A 78 13.86 13.31 -7.70
C THR A 78 15.01 14.31 -7.87
N GLY A 79 15.21 15.22 -6.92
CA GLY A 79 16.28 16.22 -6.95
C GLY A 79 17.67 15.60 -6.92
N VAL A 80 17.89 14.62 -6.05
CA VAL A 80 19.16 13.88 -5.95
C VAL A 80 19.46 13.16 -7.28
N PHE A 81 18.50 12.42 -7.82
CA PHE A 81 18.68 11.74 -9.10
C PHE A 81 18.96 12.72 -10.24
N PHE A 82 18.20 13.82 -10.32
CA PHE A 82 18.42 14.87 -11.32
C PHE A 82 19.83 15.41 -11.30
N VAL A 83 20.32 15.77 -10.12
CA VAL A 83 21.67 16.32 -9.94
C VAL A 83 22.72 15.30 -10.32
N LEU A 84 22.61 14.07 -9.85
CA LEU A 84 23.55 12.98 -10.15
C LEU A 84 23.61 12.70 -11.65
N LEU A 85 22.47 12.54 -12.32
CA LEU A 85 22.45 12.27 -13.75
C LEU A 85 22.96 13.47 -14.57
N LEU A 86 22.55 14.68 -14.21
CA LEU A 86 22.99 15.90 -14.91
C LEU A 86 24.51 16.08 -14.84
N ILE A 87 25.12 15.85 -13.67
CA ILE A 87 26.57 15.88 -13.49
C ILE A 87 27.25 14.87 -14.43
N ASN A 88 26.76 13.63 -14.47
CA ASN A 88 27.31 12.59 -15.32
C ASN A 88 27.18 12.91 -16.83
N LEU A 89 26.05 13.47 -17.26
CA LEU A 89 25.87 13.93 -18.64
C LEU A 89 26.82 15.08 -19.00
N ILE A 90 27.05 16.02 -18.08
CA ILE A 90 28.02 17.14 -18.29
C ILE A 90 29.43 16.57 -18.38
N ILE A 91 29.80 15.61 -17.54
CA ILE A 91 31.11 14.94 -17.60
C ILE A 91 31.26 14.19 -18.92
N ALA A 92 30.25 13.45 -19.35
CA ALA A 92 30.26 12.72 -20.62
C ALA A 92 30.54 13.65 -21.82
N ASP A 93 29.94 14.85 -21.81
CA ASP A 93 30.21 15.85 -22.86
C ASP A 93 31.64 16.43 -22.78
N ARG A 94 32.13 16.74 -21.59
CA ARG A 94 33.50 17.24 -21.41
C ARG A 94 34.58 16.24 -21.81
N LEU A 95 34.26 14.94 -21.71
CA LEU A 95 35.15 13.84 -22.12
C LEU A 95 34.97 13.43 -23.58
N ALA A 96 34.08 14.09 -24.32
CA ALA A 96 33.87 13.83 -25.76
C ALA A 96 35.17 14.03 -26.55
N PRO A 97 35.52 13.13 -27.49
CA PRO A 97 36.73 13.27 -28.30
C PRO A 97 36.64 14.48 -29.23
N LYS A 98 37.72 15.28 -29.31
CA LYS A 98 37.79 16.47 -30.15
C LYS A 98 37.84 16.14 -31.65
N PHE A 99 38.38 15.00 -32.02
CA PHE A 99 38.44 14.49 -33.38
C PHE A 99 37.46 13.34 -33.59
N ARG A 100 36.63 13.43 -34.61
CA ARG A 100 35.69 12.39 -35.01
C ARG A 100 36.24 11.71 -36.26
N PRO A 101 36.70 10.47 -36.20
CA PRO A 101 37.10 9.74 -37.40
C PRO A 101 35.84 9.35 -38.22
N ALA A 102 35.99 9.39 -39.54
CA ALA A 102 34.96 8.94 -40.48
C ALA A 102 34.71 7.41 -40.34
N GLY A 103 33.43 7.03 -40.29
CA GLY A 103 33.01 5.61 -40.19
C GLY A 103 31.52 5.43 -40.45
N PRO A 104 31.04 4.19 -40.60
CA PRO A 104 29.62 3.90 -40.91
C PRO A 104 28.59 4.46 -39.93
N GLU A 105 29.01 4.74 -38.68
CA GLU A 105 28.14 5.33 -37.62
C GLU A 105 28.05 6.87 -37.73
N GLU A 106 28.81 7.50 -38.63
CA GLU A 106 28.93 8.96 -38.76
C GLU A 106 27.62 9.63 -39.08
N GLU A 107 26.82 9.03 -39.96
CA GLU A 107 25.53 9.61 -40.40
C GLU A 107 24.53 9.72 -39.22
N LEU A 108 24.46 8.76 -38.34
CA LEU A 108 23.56 8.75 -37.17
C LEU A 108 24.01 9.76 -36.11
N LEU A 109 25.30 9.83 -35.86
CA LEU A 109 25.92 10.79 -34.96
C LEU A 109 25.81 12.21 -35.47
N GLU A 110 25.96 12.41 -36.80
CA GLU A 110 25.84 13.72 -37.45
C GLU A 110 24.39 14.23 -37.41
N ARG A 111 23.40 13.38 -37.70
CA ARG A 111 21.98 13.70 -37.56
C ARG A 111 21.63 14.11 -36.14
N TYR A 112 22.13 13.36 -35.12
CA TYR A 112 21.97 13.72 -33.72
C TYR A 112 22.54 15.08 -33.40
N HIS A 113 23.79 15.38 -33.85
CA HIS A 113 24.43 16.66 -33.58
C HIS A 113 23.79 17.82 -34.33
N GLN A 114 23.29 17.59 -35.55
CA GLN A 114 22.51 18.59 -36.30
C GLN A 114 21.18 18.91 -35.59
N ALA A 115 20.50 17.88 -35.05
CA ALA A 115 19.22 18.05 -34.36
C ALA A 115 19.38 18.71 -32.96
N VAL A 116 20.41 18.31 -32.24
CA VAL A 116 20.63 18.74 -30.83
C VAL A 116 21.53 19.96 -30.71
N GLY A 117 22.52 20.11 -31.57
CA GLY A 117 23.51 21.20 -31.71
C GLY A 117 23.46 22.32 -30.66
N ARG A 118 22.86 23.46 -31.04
CA ARG A 118 22.73 24.65 -30.16
C ARG A 118 21.91 24.41 -28.87
N ARG A 119 21.11 23.33 -28.81
CA ARG A 119 20.21 23.01 -27.68
C ARG A 119 20.70 21.86 -26.81
N SER A 120 21.96 21.44 -26.93
CA SER A 120 22.52 20.29 -26.18
C SER A 120 22.35 20.42 -24.66
N GLY A 121 22.45 21.63 -24.12
CA GLY A 121 22.19 21.91 -22.72
C GLY A 121 20.74 21.64 -22.30
N ALA A 122 19.77 22.10 -23.11
CA ALA A 122 18.35 21.89 -22.82
C ALA A 122 17.95 20.41 -22.94
N VAL A 123 18.52 19.68 -23.93
CA VAL A 123 18.30 18.25 -24.07
C VAL A 123 18.81 17.45 -22.87
N ARG A 124 20.01 17.78 -22.35
CA ARG A 124 20.56 17.14 -21.14
C ARG A 124 19.69 17.38 -19.92
N VAL A 125 19.27 18.63 -19.70
CA VAL A 125 18.35 18.98 -18.59
C VAL A 125 17.03 18.24 -18.77
N GLY A 126 16.47 18.20 -20.00
CA GLY A 126 15.22 17.48 -20.28
C GLY A 126 15.32 15.97 -20.04
N VAL A 127 16.41 15.34 -20.48
CA VAL A 127 16.67 13.91 -20.23
C VAL A 127 16.86 13.65 -18.73
N ALA A 128 17.66 14.48 -18.04
CA ALA A 128 17.88 14.34 -16.62
C ALA A 128 16.57 14.51 -15.83
N LEU A 129 15.73 15.47 -16.22
CA LEU A 129 14.44 15.70 -15.55
C LEU A 129 13.47 14.54 -15.80
N LEU A 130 13.38 14.05 -17.03
CA LEU A 130 12.52 12.91 -17.39
C LEU A 130 12.85 11.68 -16.53
N PHE A 131 14.11 11.27 -16.50
CA PHE A 131 14.53 10.13 -15.72
C PHE A 131 14.44 10.38 -14.20
N ALA A 132 14.66 11.60 -13.73
CA ALA A 132 14.50 11.97 -12.34
C ALA A 132 13.05 11.84 -11.86
N VAL A 133 12.08 12.30 -12.66
CA VAL A 133 10.66 12.14 -12.34
C VAL A 133 10.28 10.66 -12.29
N ILE A 134 10.75 9.85 -13.24
CA ILE A 134 10.51 8.40 -13.23
C ILE A 134 11.13 7.74 -11.99
N ALA A 135 12.38 8.06 -11.67
CA ALA A 135 13.08 7.47 -10.51
C ALA A 135 12.51 7.93 -9.15
N GLY A 136 11.92 9.12 -9.10
CA GLY A 136 11.34 9.68 -7.88
C GLY A 136 9.86 9.38 -7.66
N SER A 137 9.11 9.04 -8.73
CA SER A 137 7.64 8.92 -8.67
C SER A 137 7.14 7.83 -7.71
N GLY A 138 7.85 6.71 -7.58
CA GLY A 138 7.49 5.61 -6.67
C GLY A 138 7.96 5.79 -5.22
N VAL A 139 8.85 6.76 -4.95
CA VAL A 139 9.48 6.90 -3.62
C VAL A 139 8.51 7.39 -2.55
N SER A 140 7.48 8.13 -2.95
CA SER A 140 6.45 8.62 -2.03
C SER A 140 5.69 7.50 -1.29
N SER A 141 5.69 6.25 -1.81
CA SER A 141 5.09 5.09 -1.12
C SER A 141 5.85 4.69 0.15
N GLN A 142 7.11 5.10 0.30
CA GLN A 142 7.95 4.81 1.47
C GLN A 142 7.78 5.81 2.62
N TRP A 143 6.72 6.59 2.59
CA TRP A 143 6.44 7.63 3.60
C TRP A 143 6.40 7.08 5.02
N ASN A 144 5.83 5.88 5.22
CA ASN A 144 5.75 5.22 6.53
C ASN A 144 7.14 4.84 7.06
N SER A 145 7.95 4.17 6.26
CA SER A 145 9.33 3.83 6.63
C SER A 145 10.17 5.08 6.94
N TRP A 146 9.93 6.18 6.24
CA TRP A 146 10.56 7.48 6.52
C TRP A 146 10.13 8.07 7.86
N ILE A 147 8.83 8.07 8.17
CA ILE A 147 8.31 8.58 9.45
C ILE A 147 8.88 7.74 10.59
N LEU A 148 8.83 6.41 10.49
CA LEU A 148 9.43 5.51 11.47
C LEU A 148 10.93 5.78 11.65
N PHE A 149 11.68 5.94 10.57
CA PHE A 149 13.11 6.23 10.62
C PHE A 149 13.43 7.57 11.34
N THR A 150 12.62 8.61 11.12
CA THR A 150 12.84 9.93 11.75
C THR A 150 12.39 9.98 13.21
N HIS A 151 11.49 9.10 13.61
CA HIS A 151 10.95 9.01 14.98
C HIS A 151 11.36 7.70 15.68
N ARG A 152 12.54 7.18 15.31
CA ARG A 152 13.08 5.95 15.89
C ARG A 152 13.28 6.07 17.40
N VAL A 153 13.00 4.98 18.09
CA VAL A 153 13.25 4.80 19.52
C VAL A 153 13.92 3.44 19.73
N ASP A 154 14.66 3.32 20.81
CA ASP A 154 15.24 2.05 21.23
C ASP A 154 14.24 1.31 22.09
N PHE A 155 14.11 0.00 21.88
CA PHE A 155 13.24 -0.86 22.69
C PHE A 155 13.93 -1.34 23.97
N GLY A 156 15.26 -1.22 24.07
CA GLY A 156 16.04 -1.70 25.18
C GLY A 156 16.19 -3.23 25.23
N VAL A 157 15.83 -3.90 24.15
CA VAL A 157 15.98 -5.35 23.95
C VAL A 157 16.80 -5.56 22.70
N THR A 158 17.81 -6.42 22.76
CA THR A 158 18.69 -6.74 21.64
C THR A 158 18.38 -8.11 21.04
N ASP A 159 18.61 -8.25 19.72
CA ASP A 159 18.51 -9.55 19.07
C ASP A 159 19.70 -10.45 19.45
N PRO A 160 19.47 -11.78 19.58
CA PRO A 160 20.51 -12.70 20.05
C PRO A 160 21.60 -12.98 19.01
N LEU A 161 21.44 -12.59 17.72
CA LEU A 161 22.37 -12.91 16.66
C LEU A 161 23.42 -11.81 16.44
N PHE A 162 23.02 -10.54 16.51
CA PHE A 162 23.89 -9.38 16.23
C PHE A 162 24.03 -8.43 17.43
N ASP A 163 23.38 -8.72 18.55
CA ASP A 163 23.36 -7.85 19.75
C ASP A 163 22.95 -6.41 19.41
N THR A 164 22.00 -6.27 18.49
CA THR A 164 21.51 -4.97 17.99
C THR A 164 20.10 -4.75 18.53
N ASP A 165 19.83 -3.51 19.01
CA ASP A 165 18.49 -3.15 19.52
C ASP A 165 17.39 -3.44 18.51
N VAL A 166 16.27 -4.02 18.96
CA VAL A 166 15.13 -4.38 18.11
C VAL A 166 14.56 -3.16 17.37
N GLY A 167 14.63 -1.96 17.98
CA GLY A 167 14.24 -0.71 17.34
C GLY A 167 15.01 -0.40 16.05
N PHE A 168 16.25 -0.88 15.90
CA PHE A 168 16.98 -0.76 14.64
C PHE A 168 16.26 -1.50 13.49
N TYR A 169 15.80 -2.71 13.74
CA TYR A 169 15.12 -3.55 12.74
C TYR A 169 13.76 -2.98 12.35
N VAL A 170 13.04 -2.40 13.30
CA VAL A 170 11.70 -1.83 13.08
C VAL A 170 11.78 -0.45 12.41
N PHE A 171 12.63 0.44 12.94
CA PHE A 171 12.63 1.85 12.56
C PHE A 171 13.67 2.21 11.52
N GLN A 172 14.82 1.56 11.50
CA GLN A 172 15.95 2.02 10.69
C GLN A 172 16.23 1.14 9.48
N LEU A 173 16.30 -0.17 9.67
CA LEU A 173 16.69 -1.12 8.63
C LEU A 173 15.81 -1.02 7.37
N PRO A 174 14.47 -0.94 7.45
CA PRO A 174 13.63 -0.89 6.24
C PRO A 174 13.91 0.33 5.36
N PHE A 175 14.07 1.51 5.98
CA PHE A 175 14.37 2.72 5.22
C PHE A 175 15.80 2.75 4.67
N LEU A 176 16.79 2.28 5.43
CA LEU A 176 18.18 2.19 4.98
C LEU A 176 18.33 1.21 3.81
N SER A 177 17.71 0.02 3.90
CA SER A 177 17.68 -0.95 2.81
C SER A 177 17.00 -0.38 1.56
N PHE A 178 15.87 0.33 1.73
CA PHE A 178 15.23 1.05 0.62
C PHE A 178 16.19 2.06 -0.04
N VAL A 179 16.86 2.93 0.74
CA VAL A 179 17.76 3.95 0.21
C VAL A 179 18.91 3.32 -0.58
N VAL A 180 19.52 2.25 -0.05
CA VAL A 180 20.64 1.55 -0.71
C VAL A 180 20.17 0.88 -2.01
N ASN A 181 19.03 0.21 -2.00
CA ASN A 181 18.43 -0.42 -3.17
C ASN A 181 18.05 0.61 -4.24
N TRP A 182 17.46 1.74 -3.82
CA TRP A 182 17.16 2.85 -4.73
C TRP A 182 18.42 3.45 -5.35
N LEU A 183 19.47 3.68 -4.55
CA LEU A 183 20.75 4.17 -5.05
C LEU A 183 21.36 3.20 -6.07
N PHE A 184 21.29 1.91 -5.83
CA PHE A 184 21.77 0.90 -6.76
C PHE A 184 21.04 0.97 -8.10
N ALA A 185 19.72 0.97 -8.08
CA ALA A 185 18.89 1.12 -9.28
C ALA A 185 19.15 2.47 -10.00
N ALA A 186 19.24 3.56 -9.24
CA ALA A 186 19.54 4.88 -9.77
C ALA A 186 20.89 4.91 -10.49
N PHE A 187 21.94 4.36 -9.88
CA PHE A 187 23.28 4.33 -10.50
C PHE A 187 23.36 3.37 -11.69
N ILE A 188 22.56 2.29 -11.76
CA ILE A 188 22.41 1.48 -12.98
C ILE A 188 21.83 2.33 -14.12
N ILE A 189 20.75 3.07 -13.86
CA ILE A 189 20.14 3.95 -14.87
C ILE A 189 21.15 5.03 -15.30
N ILE A 190 21.82 5.69 -14.35
CA ILE A 190 22.84 6.69 -14.61
C ILE A 190 23.98 6.08 -15.47
N PHE A 191 24.45 4.89 -15.15
CA PHE A 191 25.48 4.18 -15.92
C PHE A 191 25.04 3.95 -17.37
N ILE A 192 23.83 3.43 -17.58
CA ILE A 192 23.28 3.15 -18.90
C ILE A 192 23.12 4.45 -19.71
N VAL A 193 22.47 5.47 -19.12
CA VAL A 193 22.24 6.76 -19.81
C VAL A 193 23.57 7.46 -20.11
N THR A 194 24.55 7.39 -19.21
CA THR A 194 25.90 7.93 -19.41
C THR A 194 26.65 7.17 -20.51
N ALA A 195 26.53 5.85 -20.58
CA ALA A 195 27.12 5.05 -21.65
C ALA A 195 26.51 5.41 -23.02
N VAL A 196 25.19 5.58 -23.08
CA VAL A 196 24.48 6.08 -24.29
C VAL A 196 24.97 7.49 -24.66
N ALA A 197 25.12 8.39 -23.69
CA ALA A 197 25.66 9.73 -23.93
C ALA A 197 27.09 9.67 -24.49
N HIS A 198 27.94 8.81 -23.97
CA HIS A 198 29.28 8.58 -24.52
C HIS A 198 29.28 8.00 -25.92
N TYR A 199 28.32 7.11 -26.22
CA TYR A 199 28.12 6.61 -27.59
C TYR A 199 27.71 7.74 -28.53
N LEU A 200 26.70 8.51 -28.18
CA LEU A 200 26.22 9.66 -28.98
C LEU A 200 27.31 10.75 -29.16
N ASN A 201 28.24 10.86 -28.20
CA ASN A 201 29.37 11.78 -28.28
C ASN A 201 30.58 11.19 -29.04
N GLY A 202 30.47 9.96 -29.59
CA GLY A 202 31.54 9.31 -30.35
C GLY A 202 32.70 8.76 -29.49
N GLY A 203 32.51 8.69 -28.16
CA GLY A 203 33.49 8.12 -27.22
C GLY A 203 33.47 6.58 -27.17
N ILE A 204 32.32 5.98 -27.52
CA ILE A 204 32.12 4.54 -27.73
C ILE A 204 31.81 4.34 -29.22
N ARG A 205 32.50 3.39 -29.87
CA ARG A 205 32.38 3.07 -31.30
C ARG A 205 32.24 1.56 -31.45
N VAL A 206 31.05 1.10 -31.78
CA VAL A 206 30.74 -0.34 -31.81
C VAL A 206 31.41 -1.00 -33.01
N GLN A 207 31.47 -0.30 -34.16
CA GLN A 207 31.97 -0.86 -35.43
C GLN A 207 33.47 -0.60 -35.71
N ALA A 208 34.18 0.09 -34.81
CA ALA A 208 35.61 0.36 -35.01
C ALA A 208 36.43 -0.89 -34.78
N PRO A 209 37.38 -1.24 -35.68
CA PRO A 209 38.20 -2.45 -35.56
C PRO A 209 39.20 -2.37 -34.39
N LEU A 210 39.67 -1.17 -34.04
CA LEU A 210 40.62 -0.88 -32.96
C LEU A 210 40.11 0.29 -32.09
N GLN A 211 40.43 0.24 -30.79
CA GLN A 211 40.06 1.30 -29.82
C GLN A 211 38.58 1.65 -29.80
N ARG A 212 37.71 0.64 -29.64
CA ARG A 212 36.24 0.82 -29.58
C ARG A 212 35.76 1.78 -28.50
N VAL A 213 36.53 2.01 -27.44
CA VAL A 213 36.18 2.91 -26.33
C VAL A 213 37.39 3.74 -25.94
N THR A 214 37.23 5.05 -25.88
CA THR A 214 38.33 5.95 -25.52
C THR A 214 38.78 5.76 -24.06
N PRO A 215 40.07 6.02 -23.73
CA PRO A 215 40.59 5.85 -22.37
C PRO A 215 39.83 6.66 -21.31
N GLN A 216 39.38 7.86 -21.66
CA GLN A 216 38.63 8.74 -20.77
C GLN A 216 37.24 8.16 -20.43
N VAL A 217 36.57 7.61 -21.43
CA VAL A 217 35.28 6.94 -21.23
C VAL A 217 35.44 5.69 -20.36
N LYS A 218 36.48 4.88 -20.58
CA LYS A 218 36.77 3.73 -19.70
C LYS A 218 36.98 4.17 -18.25
N ALA A 219 37.69 5.28 -18.01
CA ALA A 219 37.90 5.81 -16.67
C ALA A 219 36.57 6.25 -16.04
N HIS A 220 35.72 7.00 -16.78
CA HIS A 220 34.43 7.48 -16.26
C HIS A 220 33.47 6.32 -15.94
N LEU A 221 33.33 5.35 -16.85
CA LEU A 221 32.51 4.16 -16.60
C LEU A 221 33.06 3.32 -15.45
N SER A 222 34.40 3.27 -15.26
CA SER A 222 35.00 2.58 -14.10
C SER A 222 34.67 3.28 -12.78
N VAL A 223 34.58 4.61 -12.75
CA VAL A 223 34.11 5.34 -11.56
C VAL A 223 32.67 4.95 -11.22
N LEU A 224 31.78 4.92 -12.21
CA LEU A 224 30.38 4.53 -12.00
C LEU A 224 30.25 3.08 -11.53
N LEU A 225 31.01 2.15 -12.12
CA LEU A 225 31.06 0.75 -11.67
C LEU A 225 31.65 0.64 -10.25
N GLY A 226 32.63 1.47 -9.91
CA GLY A 226 33.16 1.55 -8.55
C GLY A 226 32.10 2.00 -7.55
N ILE A 227 31.34 3.03 -7.87
CA ILE A 227 30.22 3.50 -7.01
C ILE A 227 29.19 2.39 -6.86
N LEU A 228 28.81 1.70 -7.94
CA LEU A 228 27.89 0.55 -7.88
C LEU A 228 28.42 -0.58 -6.97
N ALA A 229 29.71 -0.88 -7.04
CA ALA A 229 30.34 -1.87 -6.16
C ALA A 229 30.30 -1.43 -4.68
N LEU A 230 30.53 -0.13 -4.40
CA LEU A 230 30.46 0.40 -3.05
C LEU A 230 29.02 0.39 -2.50
N ILE A 231 28.03 0.76 -3.31
CA ILE A 231 26.62 0.64 -2.94
C ILE A 231 26.26 -0.82 -2.64
N LYS A 232 26.74 -1.76 -3.44
CA LYS A 232 26.52 -3.19 -3.23
C LYS A 232 27.21 -3.71 -1.96
N ALA A 233 28.37 -3.15 -1.58
CA ALA A 233 29.00 -3.45 -0.30
C ALA A 233 28.12 -2.97 0.88
N ALA A 234 27.53 -1.77 0.78
CA ALA A 234 26.59 -1.27 1.78
C ALA A 234 25.33 -2.12 1.85
N ASP A 235 24.83 -2.60 0.72
CA ASP A 235 23.69 -3.51 0.64
C ASP A 235 23.99 -4.84 1.36
N TYR A 236 25.14 -5.49 1.11
CA TYR A 236 25.54 -6.70 1.83
C TYR A 236 25.73 -6.46 3.34
N TRP A 237 26.16 -5.27 3.72
CA TRP A 237 26.26 -4.91 5.14
C TRP A 237 24.87 -4.86 5.81
N LEU A 238 23.84 -4.40 5.13
CA LEU A 238 22.46 -4.40 5.66
C LEU A 238 21.80 -5.78 5.55
N GLN A 239 22.01 -6.52 4.45
CA GLN A 239 21.44 -7.85 4.24
C GLN A 239 21.77 -8.85 5.36
N ARG A 240 22.90 -8.68 6.07
CA ARG A 240 23.19 -9.55 7.21
C ARG A 240 22.14 -9.46 8.31
N TYR A 241 21.58 -8.26 8.54
CA TYR A 241 20.54 -8.03 9.53
C TYR A 241 19.17 -8.56 9.06
N GLU A 242 18.92 -8.58 7.75
CA GLU A 242 17.69 -9.13 7.17
C GLU A 242 17.57 -10.65 7.37
N LEU A 243 18.66 -11.34 7.74
CA LEU A 243 18.61 -12.76 8.08
C LEU A 243 17.78 -13.05 9.34
N THR A 244 17.60 -12.09 10.24
CA THR A 244 16.74 -12.25 11.43
C THR A 244 15.26 -12.40 11.08
N THR A 245 14.86 -11.99 9.88
CA THR A 245 13.50 -12.13 9.34
C THR A 245 13.44 -13.05 8.13
N SER A 246 14.38 -14.01 8.03
CA SER A 246 14.44 -14.98 6.94
C SER A 246 13.18 -15.85 6.90
N THR A 247 12.68 -16.10 5.69
CA THR A 247 11.54 -17.00 5.43
C THR A 247 11.98 -18.38 4.93
N ARG A 248 13.23 -18.76 5.13
CA ARG A 248 13.79 -20.02 4.66
C ARG A 248 13.27 -21.24 5.43
N GLY A 249 13.03 -21.10 6.72
CA GLY A 249 12.55 -22.14 7.62
C GLY A 249 11.03 -22.32 7.60
N VAL A 250 10.53 -23.09 8.56
CA VAL A 250 9.09 -23.29 8.79
C VAL A 250 8.46 -22.05 9.44
N VAL A 251 9.26 -21.29 10.18
CA VAL A 251 8.87 -20.04 10.84
C VAL A 251 9.75 -18.90 10.33
N GLU A 252 9.29 -17.68 10.40
CA GLU A 252 10.09 -16.49 10.09
C GLU A 252 11.16 -16.31 11.16
N GLY A 253 12.41 -16.18 10.74
CA GLY A 253 13.56 -16.01 11.61
C GLY A 253 14.84 -16.61 11.04
N ALA A 254 15.98 -16.34 11.68
CA ALA A 254 17.25 -16.89 11.28
C ALA A 254 17.29 -18.42 11.48
N THR A 255 17.71 -19.15 10.46
CA THR A 255 17.86 -20.60 10.48
C THR A 255 19.32 -21.03 10.63
N TYR A 256 19.56 -22.31 10.85
CA TYR A 256 20.92 -22.86 10.83
C TYR A 256 21.66 -22.50 9.54
N THR A 257 20.99 -22.65 8.39
CA THR A 257 21.58 -22.32 7.09
C THR A 257 21.88 -20.84 6.96
N ASP A 258 21.01 -19.97 7.49
CA ASP A 258 21.23 -18.52 7.42
C ASP A 258 22.48 -18.11 8.19
N VAL A 259 22.66 -18.65 9.40
CA VAL A 259 23.79 -18.29 10.26
C VAL A 259 25.10 -18.96 9.82
N ASN A 260 25.05 -20.24 9.41
CA ASN A 260 26.27 -21.03 9.16
C ASN A 260 26.70 -21.08 7.68
N ALA A 261 25.83 -20.66 6.75
CA ALA A 261 26.15 -20.63 5.33
C ALA A 261 25.91 -19.26 4.68
N GLN A 262 24.71 -18.68 4.86
CA GLN A 262 24.34 -17.43 4.20
C GLN A 262 25.12 -16.23 4.77
N LEU A 263 25.23 -16.11 6.08
CA LEU A 263 25.96 -15.01 6.74
C LEU A 263 27.45 -14.99 6.36
N PRO A 264 28.21 -16.11 6.41
CA PRO A 264 29.57 -16.15 5.86
C PRO A 264 29.65 -15.80 4.38
N ALA A 265 28.68 -16.22 3.56
CA ALA A 265 28.61 -15.86 2.14
C ALA A 265 28.39 -14.36 1.95
N ILE A 266 27.53 -13.72 2.75
CA ILE A 266 27.30 -12.28 2.72
C ILE A 266 28.60 -11.51 3.07
N TYR A 267 29.33 -11.93 4.11
CA TYR A 267 30.63 -11.31 4.44
C TYR A 267 31.65 -11.48 3.31
N LEU A 268 31.69 -12.65 2.68
CA LEU A 268 32.57 -12.86 1.52
C LEU A 268 32.16 -11.96 0.34
N LEU A 269 30.86 -11.83 0.06
CA LEU A 269 30.34 -10.95 -0.99
C LEU A 269 30.63 -9.48 -0.71
N LEU A 270 30.54 -9.05 0.54
CA LEU A 270 30.93 -7.71 0.97
C LEU A 270 32.42 -7.45 0.68
N LEU A 271 33.30 -8.39 1.05
CA LEU A 271 34.75 -8.27 0.76
C LEU A 271 35.02 -8.23 -0.75
N ILE A 272 34.34 -9.05 -1.53
CA ILE A 272 34.45 -9.07 -3.00
C ILE A 272 33.93 -7.76 -3.62
N ALA A 273 32.84 -7.20 -3.09
CA ALA A 273 32.34 -5.89 -3.54
C ALA A 273 33.35 -4.77 -3.26
N LEU A 274 33.98 -4.75 -2.08
CA LEU A 274 35.05 -3.82 -1.75
C LEU A 274 36.30 -4.04 -2.61
N LEU A 275 36.69 -5.29 -2.88
CA LEU A 275 37.79 -5.61 -3.80
C LEU A 275 37.43 -5.11 -5.21
N SER A 276 36.22 -5.35 -5.68
CA SER A 276 35.75 -4.87 -6.98
C SER A 276 35.80 -3.36 -7.09
N PHE A 277 35.39 -2.65 -6.03
CA PHE A 277 35.57 -1.20 -5.94
C PHE A 277 37.04 -0.79 -6.14
N CYS A 278 37.99 -1.42 -5.41
CA CYS A 278 39.42 -1.14 -5.56
C CYS A 278 39.90 -1.42 -6.98
N LEU A 279 39.47 -2.53 -7.63
CA LEU A 279 39.84 -2.86 -9.01
C LEU A 279 39.29 -1.83 -10.01
N PHE A 280 38.04 -1.35 -9.82
CA PHE A 280 37.47 -0.29 -10.67
C PHE A 280 38.22 1.04 -10.50
N ILE A 281 38.58 1.42 -9.26
CA ILE A 281 39.40 2.61 -9.01
C ILE A 281 40.78 2.48 -9.64
N ALA A 282 41.46 1.32 -9.49
CA ALA A 282 42.73 1.06 -10.15
C ALA A 282 42.63 1.15 -11.68
N ASN A 283 41.48 0.79 -12.25
CA ASN A 283 41.25 0.87 -13.69
C ASN A 283 41.16 2.33 -14.22
N ILE A 284 40.93 3.32 -13.38
CA ILE A 284 40.98 4.75 -13.76
C ILE A 284 42.37 5.08 -14.36
N TRP A 285 43.43 4.52 -13.78
CA TRP A 285 44.81 4.72 -14.26
C TRP A 285 45.18 3.75 -15.40
N ARG A 286 44.80 2.46 -15.28
CA ARG A 286 45.11 1.46 -16.28
C ARG A 286 44.28 1.54 -17.55
N ARG A 287 43.05 2.03 -17.44
CA ARG A 287 42.09 2.30 -18.53
C ARG A 287 41.89 1.09 -19.47
N GLY A 288 41.98 -0.13 -18.88
CA GLY A 288 41.84 -1.42 -19.58
C GLY A 288 40.42 -2.00 -19.47
N TRP A 289 40.24 -3.22 -20.00
CA TRP A 289 39.03 -4.03 -19.82
C TRP A 289 39.24 -5.18 -18.85
N VAL A 290 40.48 -5.56 -18.61
CA VAL A 290 40.81 -6.73 -17.79
C VAL A 290 40.31 -6.59 -16.36
N LEU A 291 40.61 -5.47 -15.71
CA LEU A 291 40.20 -5.25 -14.31
C LEU A 291 38.68 -5.20 -14.14
N PRO A 292 37.88 -4.45 -14.95
CA PRO A 292 36.42 -4.48 -14.87
C PRO A 292 35.82 -5.88 -15.11
N VAL A 293 36.27 -6.61 -16.11
CA VAL A 293 35.77 -7.95 -16.40
C VAL A 293 36.12 -8.92 -15.28
N LEU A 294 37.33 -8.85 -14.74
CA LEU A 294 37.73 -9.65 -13.59
C LEU A 294 36.90 -9.33 -12.33
N ALA A 295 36.66 -8.05 -12.04
CA ALA A 295 35.86 -7.63 -10.89
C ALA A 295 34.44 -8.15 -10.99
N VAL A 296 33.74 -7.91 -12.12
CA VAL A 296 32.38 -8.39 -12.34
C VAL A 296 32.30 -9.91 -12.37
N GLY A 297 33.23 -10.56 -13.07
CA GLY A 297 33.28 -12.02 -13.19
C GLY A 297 33.50 -12.71 -11.84
N LEU A 298 34.46 -12.21 -11.03
CA LEU A 298 34.72 -12.73 -9.70
C LEU A 298 33.51 -12.52 -8.77
N TRP A 299 32.91 -11.31 -8.79
CA TRP A 299 31.72 -11.04 -8.00
C TRP A 299 30.55 -11.95 -8.41
N ALA A 300 30.26 -12.08 -9.69
CA ALA A 300 29.20 -12.96 -10.19
C ALA A 300 29.45 -14.45 -9.82
N PHE A 301 30.69 -14.92 -9.97
CA PHE A 301 31.07 -16.28 -9.58
C PHE A 301 30.81 -16.53 -8.09
N VAL A 302 31.29 -15.63 -7.22
CA VAL A 302 31.13 -15.79 -5.77
C VAL A 302 29.64 -15.64 -5.37
N ALA A 303 28.89 -14.75 -6.01
CA ALA A 303 27.45 -14.59 -5.76
C ALA A 303 26.67 -15.88 -6.08
N ILE A 304 26.98 -16.54 -7.18
CA ILE A 304 26.36 -17.80 -7.59
C ILE A 304 26.78 -18.93 -6.65
N VAL A 305 28.09 -19.11 -6.43
CA VAL A 305 28.61 -20.26 -5.70
C VAL A 305 28.38 -20.12 -4.20
N ALA A 306 28.87 -19.04 -3.59
CA ALA A 306 28.79 -18.86 -2.15
C ALA A 306 27.42 -18.32 -1.69
N GLY A 307 26.79 -17.43 -2.48
CA GLY A 307 25.48 -16.86 -2.15
C GLY A 307 24.28 -17.74 -2.52
N GLY A 308 24.41 -18.64 -3.49
CA GLY A 308 23.31 -19.49 -3.96
C GLY A 308 23.53 -20.98 -3.73
N ILE A 309 24.55 -21.57 -4.37
CA ILE A 309 24.75 -23.02 -4.38
C ILE A 309 25.09 -23.53 -2.98
N TYR A 310 26.02 -22.89 -2.29
CA TYR A 310 26.53 -23.34 -0.98
C TYR A 310 25.42 -23.36 0.11
N PRO A 311 24.63 -22.32 0.33
CA PRO A 311 23.53 -22.39 1.29
C PRO A 311 22.47 -23.44 0.94
N THR A 312 22.17 -23.60 -0.35
CA THR A 312 21.22 -24.63 -0.81
C THR A 312 21.76 -26.04 -0.54
N PHE A 313 23.07 -26.26 -0.76
CA PHE A 313 23.72 -27.53 -0.43
C PHE A 313 23.65 -27.81 1.07
N ILE A 314 23.99 -26.86 1.92
CA ILE A 314 23.93 -27.01 3.39
C ILE A 314 22.50 -27.31 3.83
N GLN A 315 21.50 -26.58 3.33
CA GLN A 315 20.09 -26.81 3.66
C GLN A 315 19.69 -28.26 3.33
N ARG A 316 19.97 -28.71 2.10
CA ARG A 316 19.49 -30.00 1.61
C ARG A 316 20.23 -31.20 2.21
N PHE A 317 21.54 -31.11 2.43
CA PHE A 317 22.36 -32.25 2.81
C PHE A 317 22.77 -32.27 4.30
N GLN A 318 22.78 -31.14 4.98
CA GLN A 318 23.13 -31.07 6.39
C GLN A 318 21.93 -30.77 7.32
N VAL A 319 21.00 -29.89 6.89
CA VAL A 319 19.90 -29.47 7.75
C VAL A 319 18.72 -30.41 7.61
N GLN A 320 18.17 -30.60 6.42
CA GLN A 320 16.97 -31.45 6.23
C GLN A 320 17.07 -32.86 6.86
N PRO A 321 18.22 -33.59 6.78
CA PRO A 321 18.30 -34.91 7.41
C PRO A 321 18.32 -34.89 8.96
N ALA A 322 18.62 -33.75 9.57
CA ALA A 322 18.76 -33.60 11.02
C ALA A 322 18.11 -32.29 11.53
N GLU A 323 17.00 -31.89 10.91
CA GLU A 323 16.37 -30.58 11.07
C GLU A 323 16.03 -30.28 12.53
N SER A 324 15.34 -31.19 13.23
CA SER A 324 14.96 -31.03 14.64
C SER A 324 16.14 -30.76 15.58
N THR A 325 17.34 -31.26 15.24
CA THR A 325 18.55 -31.06 16.06
C THR A 325 19.26 -29.75 15.68
N LYS A 326 19.35 -29.47 14.38
CA LYS A 326 20.08 -28.31 13.85
C LYS A 326 19.32 -27.01 14.07
N GLU A 327 17.99 -27.03 13.92
CA GLU A 327 17.15 -25.83 14.06
C GLU A 327 16.72 -25.55 15.52
N ARG A 328 16.90 -26.49 16.44
CA ARG A 328 16.47 -26.34 17.84
C ARG A 328 16.91 -25.03 18.52
N PRO A 329 18.16 -24.56 18.41
CA PRO A 329 18.56 -23.28 19.02
C PRO A 329 17.79 -22.09 18.43
N TYR A 330 17.65 -22.06 17.12
CA TYR A 330 16.97 -20.97 16.40
C TYR A 330 15.47 -20.94 16.64
N ILE A 331 14.83 -22.12 16.71
CA ILE A 331 13.42 -22.24 17.11
C ILE A 331 13.21 -21.75 18.54
N ARG A 332 14.13 -22.09 19.46
CA ARG A 332 14.04 -21.58 20.86
C ARG A 332 14.11 -20.06 20.89
N ASP A 333 15.09 -19.46 20.22
CA ASP A 333 15.29 -18.02 20.18
C ASP A 333 14.06 -17.31 19.56
N ASN A 334 13.45 -17.92 18.52
CA ASN A 334 12.22 -17.44 17.91
C ASN A 334 11.02 -17.51 18.88
N ILE A 335 10.86 -18.61 19.63
CA ILE A 335 9.81 -18.76 20.65
C ILE A 335 10.00 -17.72 21.76
N GLU A 336 11.22 -17.51 22.24
CA GLU A 336 11.53 -16.53 23.29
C GLU A 336 11.21 -15.10 22.82
N ALA A 337 11.61 -14.75 21.57
CA ALA A 337 11.30 -13.45 20.97
C ALA A 337 9.78 -13.24 20.80
N THR A 338 9.06 -14.26 20.32
CA THR A 338 7.60 -14.18 20.16
C THR A 338 6.89 -14.02 21.51
N ARG A 339 7.31 -14.76 22.53
CA ARG A 339 6.75 -14.63 23.90
C ARG A 339 7.01 -13.23 24.46
N ALA A 340 8.21 -12.70 24.26
CA ALA A 340 8.54 -11.35 24.72
C ALA A 340 7.70 -10.29 23.97
N ALA A 341 7.58 -10.41 22.65
CA ALA A 341 6.82 -9.47 21.82
C ALA A 341 5.32 -9.44 22.13
N MET A 342 4.74 -10.61 22.49
CA MET A 342 3.33 -10.77 22.83
C MET A 342 3.03 -10.70 24.33
N ASN A 343 4.03 -10.31 25.14
CA ASN A 343 3.92 -10.27 26.62
C ASN A 343 3.46 -11.60 27.25
N LEU A 344 3.86 -12.73 26.65
CA LEU A 344 3.52 -14.07 27.12
C LEU A 344 4.55 -14.64 28.12
N GLY A 345 5.55 -13.86 28.54
CA GLY A 345 6.58 -14.26 29.47
C GLY A 345 6.06 -14.57 30.88
N GLU A 346 4.95 -13.94 31.27
CA GLU A 346 4.31 -14.10 32.58
C GLU A 346 3.24 -15.22 32.62
N VAL A 347 3.00 -15.89 31.48
CA VAL A 347 2.02 -16.98 31.40
C VAL A 347 2.45 -18.13 32.28
N GLN A 348 1.64 -18.44 33.29
CA GLN A 348 1.85 -19.56 34.21
C GLN A 348 1.31 -20.85 33.61
N THR A 349 2.18 -21.83 33.44
CA THR A 349 1.78 -23.16 32.99
C THR A 349 1.50 -24.04 34.21
N GLN A 350 0.26 -24.55 34.30
CA GLN A 350 -0.15 -25.49 35.36
C GLN A 350 -0.48 -26.84 34.71
N THR A 351 -0.07 -27.92 35.39
CA THR A 351 -0.50 -29.27 35.00
C THR A 351 -1.95 -29.44 35.38
N PHE A 352 -2.80 -29.74 34.41
CA PHE A 352 -4.20 -30.03 34.62
C PHE A 352 -4.38 -31.56 34.68
N GLU A 353 -4.74 -32.08 35.86
CA GLU A 353 -5.14 -33.49 36.03
C GLU A 353 -6.65 -33.55 35.81
N TYR A 354 -7.06 -34.08 34.65
CA TYR A 354 -8.49 -34.26 34.34
C TYR A 354 -9.01 -35.58 34.94
N ASP A 355 -10.26 -35.57 35.40
CA ASP A 355 -11.01 -36.76 35.79
C ASP A 355 -12.06 -37.04 34.71
N GLU A 356 -12.19 -38.31 34.30
CA GLU A 356 -13.21 -38.75 33.34
C GLU A 356 -14.61 -38.93 34.00
N ASN A 357 -14.68 -38.87 35.35
CA ASN A 357 -15.92 -39.07 36.09
C ASN A 357 -16.47 -37.73 36.59
N LEU A 358 -17.31 -37.09 35.80
CA LEU A 358 -18.02 -35.89 36.24
C LEU A 358 -19.10 -36.23 37.28
N THR A 359 -19.05 -35.53 38.43
CA THR A 359 -20.07 -35.60 39.48
C THR A 359 -20.99 -34.37 39.42
N ALA A 360 -22.15 -34.44 40.04
CA ALA A 360 -23.05 -33.29 40.19
C ALA A 360 -22.38 -32.12 40.93
N GLY A 361 -21.42 -32.43 41.86
CA GLY A 361 -20.62 -31.40 42.53
C GLY A 361 -19.74 -30.63 41.56
N ASP A 362 -19.04 -31.33 40.67
CA ASP A 362 -18.15 -30.70 39.69
C ASP A 362 -18.90 -29.75 38.73
N LEU A 363 -20.15 -30.09 38.37
CA LEU A 363 -21.00 -29.23 37.56
C LEU A 363 -21.43 -27.95 38.30
N ILE A 364 -21.67 -28.06 39.61
CA ILE A 364 -22.02 -26.90 40.45
C ILE A 364 -20.79 -26.02 40.68
N ASP A 365 -19.64 -26.62 40.97
CA ASP A 365 -18.40 -25.89 41.22
C ASP A 365 -17.86 -25.18 39.95
N ASN A 366 -18.21 -25.68 38.76
CA ASN A 366 -17.87 -25.12 37.47
C ASN A 366 -19.09 -24.52 36.73
N ALA A 367 -20.12 -24.09 37.46
CA ALA A 367 -21.38 -23.62 36.89
C ALA A 367 -21.20 -22.45 35.90
N GLU A 368 -20.23 -21.59 36.13
CA GLU A 368 -19.91 -20.48 35.22
C GLU A 368 -19.36 -20.99 33.89
N THR A 369 -18.45 -21.95 33.91
CA THR A 369 -17.93 -22.58 32.68
C THR A 369 -19.02 -23.35 31.94
N VAL A 370 -19.77 -24.19 32.66
CA VAL A 370 -20.86 -25.00 32.09
C VAL A 370 -21.95 -24.10 31.52
N GLY A 371 -22.31 -23.02 32.22
CA GLY A 371 -23.30 -22.02 31.80
C GLY A 371 -22.88 -21.21 30.56
N ASN A 372 -21.60 -21.21 30.21
CA ASN A 372 -21.08 -20.49 29.05
C ASN A 372 -20.62 -21.42 27.89
N ILE A 373 -20.96 -22.73 27.97
CA ILE A 373 -20.72 -23.64 26.83
C ILE A 373 -21.60 -23.22 25.67
N ARG A 374 -20.98 -22.80 24.58
CA ARG A 374 -21.67 -22.31 23.38
C ARG A 374 -22.43 -23.44 22.67
N LEU A 375 -23.73 -23.24 22.49
CA LEU A 375 -24.63 -24.11 21.71
C LEU A 375 -24.95 -23.51 20.34
N LEU A 376 -25.01 -22.17 20.25
CA LEU A 376 -25.30 -21.45 19.03
C LEU A 376 -24.01 -21.15 18.27
N ASP A 377 -23.88 -21.69 17.07
CA ASP A 377 -22.78 -21.34 16.16
C ASP A 377 -23.17 -20.12 15.34
N PRO A 378 -22.39 -19.00 15.42
CA PRO A 378 -22.70 -17.77 14.69
C PRO A 378 -22.94 -17.99 13.20
N GLY A 379 -22.08 -18.78 12.53
CA GLY A 379 -22.21 -19.06 11.10
C GLY A 379 -23.49 -19.83 10.71
N ILE A 380 -24.07 -20.60 11.65
CA ILE A 380 -25.30 -21.36 11.41
C ILE A 380 -26.53 -20.53 11.77
N VAL A 381 -26.49 -19.78 12.88
CA VAL A 381 -27.68 -19.05 13.36
C VAL A 381 -27.87 -17.71 12.66
N ASN A 382 -26.94 -17.23 11.84
CA ASN A 382 -27.06 -15.98 11.09
C ASN A 382 -28.36 -15.96 10.24
N ASP A 383 -28.67 -17.03 9.51
CA ASP A 383 -29.92 -17.13 8.75
C ASP A 383 -31.18 -17.01 9.64
N THR A 384 -31.07 -17.41 10.90
CA THR A 384 -32.17 -17.29 11.86
C THR A 384 -32.31 -15.86 12.38
N TYR A 385 -31.18 -15.19 12.69
CA TYR A 385 -31.15 -13.76 13.00
C TYR A 385 -31.74 -12.93 11.86
N GLN A 386 -31.33 -13.22 10.63
CA GLN A 386 -31.82 -12.54 9.45
C GLN A 386 -33.35 -12.68 9.30
N ARG A 387 -33.90 -13.85 9.55
CA ARG A 387 -35.35 -14.09 9.43
C ARG A 387 -36.16 -13.52 10.57
N LEU A 388 -35.63 -13.50 11.79
CA LEU A 388 -36.40 -13.11 12.98
C LEU A 388 -36.18 -11.66 13.37
N GLN A 389 -35.03 -11.08 13.03
CA GLN A 389 -34.61 -9.76 13.50
C GLN A 389 -34.29 -8.76 12.38
N ALA A 390 -34.33 -9.17 11.12
CA ALA A 390 -34.22 -8.32 9.94
C ALA A 390 -35.35 -8.67 8.95
N ASP A 391 -36.59 -8.60 9.43
CA ASP A 391 -37.80 -8.94 8.66
C ASP A 391 -38.06 -7.99 7.48
N ARG A 392 -37.49 -6.78 7.52
CA ARG A 392 -37.52 -5.82 6.42
C ARG A 392 -36.34 -6.04 5.48
N GLY A 393 -36.57 -6.10 4.17
CA GLY A 393 -35.56 -6.40 3.16
C GLY A 393 -34.39 -5.42 3.11
N PHE A 394 -34.52 -4.23 3.68
CA PHE A 394 -33.47 -3.22 3.77
C PHE A 394 -32.61 -3.30 5.04
N TYR A 395 -32.81 -4.33 5.89
CA TYR A 395 -31.90 -4.67 6.97
C TYR A 395 -31.21 -5.99 6.71
N ARG A 396 -29.97 -6.11 7.20
CA ARG A 396 -29.20 -7.36 7.17
C ARG A 396 -28.25 -7.46 8.34
N PHE A 397 -27.89 -8.68 8.70
CA PHE A 397 -26.72 -9.02 9.50
C PHE A 397 -25.66 -9.57 8.55
N ASN A 398 -24.46 -8.92 8.51
CA ASN A 398 -23.37 -9.41 7.65
C ASN A 398 -22.80 -10.71 8.20
N ASP A 399 -22.44 -10.69 9.46
CA ASP A 399 -22.08 -11.86 10.25
C ASP A 399 -22.58 -11.72 11.70
N LEU A 400 -22.21 -12.65 12.55
CA LEU A 400 -22.53 -12.64 13.96
C LEU A 400 -21.28 -12.97 14.74
N ASP A 401 -21.06 -12.23 15.82
CA ASP A 401 -19.91 -12.34 16.69
C ASP A 401 -20.26 -12.92 18.07
N VAL A 402 -19.23 -13.32 18.79
CA VAL A 402 -19.34 -13.82 20.16
C VAL A 402 -18.69 -12.85 21.10
N ASP A 403 -19.47 -12.33 22.04
CA ASP A 403 -19.00 -11.41 23.07
C ASP A 403 -19.52 -11.81 24.46
N ARG A 404 -19.24 -11.05 25.49
CA ARG A 404 -19.63 -11.30 26.89
C ARG A 404 -20.28 -10.08 27.50
N TYR A 405 -21.48 -10.28 28.02
CA TYR A 405 -22.23 -9.25 28.73
C TYR A 405 -22.68 -9.76 30.09
N GLU A 406 -22.94 -8.84 31.01
CA GLU A 406 -23.58 -9.17 32.26
C GLU A 406 -25.10 -9.26 32.06
N ILE A 407 -25.65 -10.45 32.16
CA ILE A 407 -27.08 -10.73 32.04
C ILE A 407 -27.54 -11.38 33.34
N ASP A 408 -28.54 -10.80 34.01
CA ASP A 408 -29.07 -11.27 35.29
C ASP A 408 -27.98 -11.46 36.37
N GLY A 409 -26.97 -10.57 36.40
CA GLY A 409 -25.86 -10.59 37.36
C GLY A 409 -24.84 -11.70 37.11
N ARG A 410 -24.77 -12.25 35.90
CA ARG A 410 -23.80 -13.28 35.49
C ARG A 410 -23.15 -12.87 34.16
N THR A 411 -21.85 -13.07 34.09
CA THR A 411 -21.13 -12.95 32.82
C THR A 411 -21.58 -14.06 31.88
N THR A 412 -22.30 -13.68 30.84
CA THR A 412 -22.92 -14.59 29.88
C THR A 412 -22.30 -14.37 28.49
N GLN A 413 -21.89 -15.46 27.86
CA GLN A 413 -21.46 -15.44 26.47
C GLN A 413 -22.69 -15.27 25.56
N VAL A 414 -22.61 -14.35 24.61
CA VAL A 414 -23.68 -14.01 23.70
C VAL A 414 -23.26 -14.14 22.24
N VAL A 415 -24.22 -14.34 21.37
CA VAL A 415 -24.07 -14.12 19.93
C VAL A 415 -24.73 -12.78 19.62
N ILE A 416 -23.98 -11.87 18.98
CA ILE A 416 -24.41 -10.50 18.66
C ILE A 416 -24.19 -10.21 17.18
N GLY A 417 -25.06 -9.41 16.58
CA GLY A 417 -24.87 -8.86 15.24
C GLY A 417 -25.48 -7.47 15.14
N ALA A 418 -24.85 -6.59 14.38
CA ALA A 418 -25.38 -5.29 14.06
C ALA A 418 -26.39 -5.38 12.92
N ARG A 419 -27.55 -4.72 13.06
CA ARG A 419 -28.58 -4.68 12.02
C ARG A 419 -28.28 -3.56 11.04
N GLU A 420 -27.51 -3.86 10.02
CA GLU A 420 -27.01 -2.90 9.04
C GLU A 420 -28.00 -2.63 7.90
N LEU A 421 -27.79 -1.50 7.20
CA LEU A 421 -28.56 -1.16 6.02
C LEU A 421 -28.18 -2.07 4.84
N ASN A 422 -29.17 -2.69 4.23
CA ASN A 422 -29.06 -3.38 2.94
C ASN A 422 -29.60 -2.46 1.83
N GLU A 423 -28.70 -1.75 1.14
CA GLU A 423 -29.09 -0.81 0.08
C GLU A 423 -29.89 -1.48 -1.06
N ALA A 424 -29.62 -2.76 -1.34
CA ALA A 424 -30.33 -3.50 -2.37
C ALA A 424 -31.80 -3.79 -2.01
N GLY A 425 -32.12 -3.87 -0.71
CA GLY A 425 -33.44 -4.12 -0.18
C GLY A 425 -34.29 -2.86 0.08
N VAL A 426 -33.73 -1.67 -0.10
CA VAL A 426 -34.46 -0.41 0.08
C VAL A 426 -35.64 -0.33 -0.88
N PRO A 427 -36.87 -0.04 -0.40
CA PRO A 427 -38.06 -0.02 -1.27
C PRO A 427 -37.99 1.04 -2.36
N GLN A 428 -37.37 2.19 -2.06
CA GLN A 428 -37.19 3.29 -3.00
C GLN A 428 -35.79 3.25 -3.61
N GLN A 429 -35.63 2.58 -4.75
CA GLN A 429 -34.35 2.43 -5.44
C GLN A 429 -33.90 3.69 -6.22
N THR A 430 -34.49 4.86 -5.93
CA THR A 430 -34.07 6.15 -6.44
C THR A 430 -32.86 6.68 -5.66
N TRP A 431 -32.15 7.67 -6.22
CA TRP A 431 -31.07 8.36 -5.51
C TRP A 431 -31.57 8.91 -4.17
N GLU A 432 -32.69 9.61 -4.18
CA GLU A 432 -33.32 10.19 -3.00
C GLU A 432 -33.62 9.14 -1.93
N GLY A 433 -34.19 8.00 -2.32
CA GLY A 433 -34.52 6.90 -1.41
C GLY A 433 -33.29 6.33 -0.72
N LYS A 434 -32.23 6.04 -1.49
CA LYS A 434 -30.99 5.43 -0.96
C LYS A 434 -30.07 6.38 -0.21
N THR A 435 -30.11 7.67 -0.58
CA THR A 435 -29.10 8.63 -0.10
C THR A 435 -29.63 9.58 0.95
N LEU A 436 -30.94 9.90 0.92
CA LEU A 436 -31.56 10.88 1.82
C LEU A 436 -32.56 10.25 2.80
N ALA A 437 -33.26 9.17 2.39
CA ALA A 437 -34.34 8.59 3.19
C ALA A 437 -33.88 7.37 4.00
N PHE A 438 -33.36 6.34 3.34
CA PHE A 438 -32.85 5.13 4.00
C PHE A 438 -31.32 5.23 4.12
N THR A 439 -30.87 5.92 5.16
CA THR A 439 -29.48 6.33 5.31
C THR A 439 -28.69 5.46 6.28
N HIS A 440 -29.35 4.67 7.14
CA HIS A 440 -28.72 3.94 8.24
C HIS A 440 -29.39 2.58 8.51
N GLY A 441 -28.65 1.69 9.16
CA GLY A 441 -29.15 0.50 9.82
C GLY A 441 -29.75 0.82 11.19
N TYR A 442 -30.17 -0.20 11.96
CA TYR A 442 -30.91 0.05 13.20
C TYR A 442 -30.58 -0.92 14.33
N GLY A 443 -29.71 -0.53 15.23
CA GLY A 443 -29.37 -1.24 16.45
C GLY A 443 -28.69 -2.60 16.20
N ALA A 444 -28.85 -3.49 17.16
CA ALA A 444 -28.28 -4.83 17.14
C ALA A 444 -29.33 -5.87 17.56
N ALA A 445 -29.03 -7.14 17.31
CA ALA A 445 -29.72 -8.27 17.92
C ALA A 445 -28.70 -9.13 18.70
N MET A 446 -29.10 -9.61 19.87
CA MET A 446 -28.22 -10.36 20.77
C MET A 446 -29.00 -11.44 21.51
N ALA A 447 -28.42 -12.64 21.58
CA ALA A 447 -28.94 -13.76 22.36
C ALA A 447 -27.83 -14.49 23.11
N PRO A 448 -28.09 -15.07 24.30
CA PRO A 448 -27.13 -15.96 24.95
C PRO A 448 -26.71 -17.10 24.04
N ALA A 449 -25.40 -17.35 23.99
CA ALA A 449 -24.82 -18.35 23.08
C ALA A 449 -25.17 -19.81 23.48
N ASN A 450 -25.66 -20.01 24.68
CA ASN A 450 -25.97 -21.32 25.28
C ASN A 450 -27.47 -21.56 25.50
N ALA A 451 -28.34 -20.63 25.08
CA ALA A 451 -29.77 -20.71 25.35
C ALA A 451 -30.62 -20.66 24.07
N VAL A 452 -31.72 -21.37 24.10
CA VAL A 452 -32.78 -21.31 23.11
C VAL A 452 -34.14 -21.19 23.80
N ASN A 453 -35.08 -20.54 23.15
CA ASN A 453 -36.46 -20.44 23.61
C ASN A 453 -37.22 -21.79 23.45
N ALA A 454 -38.49 -21.85 23.88
CA ALA A 454 -39.30 -23.04 23.79
C ALA A 454 -39.55 -23.56 22.35
N ALA A 455 -39.34 -22.72 21.34
CA ALA A 455 -39.43 -23.09 19.93
C ALA A 455 -38.08 -23.57 19.34
N GLY A 456 -37.00 -23.62 20.14
CA GLY A 456 -35.65 -23.98 19.68
C GLY A 456 -34.93 -22.88 18.91
N GLN A 457 -35.37 -21.64 19.03
CA GLN A 457 -34.78 -20.44 18.42
C GLN A 457 -33.90 -19.71 19.45
N PRO A 458 -32.97 -18.85 19.01
CA PRO A 458 -32.22 -17.98 19.91
C PRO A 458 -33.16 -17.21 20.86
N ASP A 459 -32.81 -17.16 22.15
CA ASP A 459 -33.58 -16.44 23.17
C ASP A 459 -33.07 -15.00 23.25
N PHE A 460 -33.60 -14.14 22.36
CA PHE A 460 -33.08 -12.79 22.21
C PHE A 460 -33.27 -11.92 23.46
N VAL A 461 -32.18 -11.31 23.88
CA VAL A 461 -32.09 -10.33 24.99
C VAL A 461 -32.15 -8.91 24.45
N VAL A 462 -31.53 -8.67 23.28
CA VAL A 462 -31.66 -7.44 22.51
C VAL A 462 -32.32 -7.82 21.20
N SER A 463 -33.44 -7.17 20.85
CA SER A 463 -34.31 -7.60 19.76
C SER A 463 -35.15 -6.47 19.19
N ASN A 464 -35.90 -6.79 18.14
CA ASN A 464 -36.98 -6.02 17.53
C ASN A 464 -36.56 -4.69 16.86
N VAL A 465 -37.51 -4.05 16.22
CA VAL A 465 -37.44 -2.69 15.65
C VAL A 465 -38.78 -2.02 15.93
N PRO A 466 -38.85 -1.01 16.84
CA PRO A 466 -37.71 -0.39 17.57
C PRO A 466 -37.03 -1.38 18.52
N VAL A 467 -35.75 -1.07 18.85
CA VAL A 467 -34.93 -1.97 19.68
C VAL A 467 -35.47 -2.08 21.08
N GLU A 468 -35.68 -3.31 21.53
CA GLU A 468 -35.93 -3.69 22.91
C GLU A 468 -34.66 -4.24 23.54
N SER A 469 -34.21 -3.69 24.66
CA SER A 469 -32.99 -4.09 25.36
C SER A 469 -33.14 -3.94 26.87
N PRO A 470 -32.39 -4.74 27.69
CA PRO A 470 -32.42 -4.62 29.13
C PRO A 470 -31.79 -3.30 29.61
N GLU A 471 -32.18 -2.82 30.81
CA GLU A 471 -31.70 -1.56 31.38
C GLU A 471 -30.17 -1.48 31.53
N ASN A 472 -29.50 -2.61 31.73
CA ASN A 472 -28.05 -2.68 31.86
C ASN A 472 -27.30 -2.80 30.51
N ILE A 473 -28.01 -2.97 29.40
CA ILE A 473 -27.44 -3.02 28.04
C ILE A 473 -28.30 -2.10 27.15
N PRO A 474 -28.41 -0.80 27.44
CA PRO A 474 -29.26 0.10 26.68
C PRO A 474 -28.72 0.33 25.27
N ILE A 475 -29.63 0.58 24.31
CA ILE A 475 -29.31 1.14 22.98
C ILE A 475 -30.14 2.40 22.81
N ASP A 476 -29.56 3.53 23.23
CA ASP A 476 -30.22 4.83 23.18
C ASP A 476 -30.12 5.50 21.81
N GLN A 477 -29.09 5.12 21.04
CA GLN A 477 -28.83 5.62 19.69
C GLN A 477 -28.66 4.44 18.71
N PRO A 478 -29.77 3.95 18.14
CA PRO A 478 -29.76 2.76 17.28
C PRO A 478 -29.32 3.02 15.84
N GLN A 479 -29.24 4.27 15.36
CA GLN A 479 -28.96 4.59 13.95
C GLN A 479 -27.51 4.27 13.57
N LEU A 480 -27.30 3.32 12.66
CA LEU A 480 -26.01 2.83 12.20
C LEU A 480 -25.68 3.36 10.81
N TYR A 481 -24.95 4.47 10.73
CA TYR A 481 -24.51 5.07 9.46
C TYR A 481 -23.26 4.42 8.88
N ILE A 482 -22.53 3.64 9.68
CA ILE A 482 -21.28 2.96 9.37
C ILE A 482 -21.48 1.49 9.71
N GLY A 483 -20.93 0.60 8.90
CA GLY A 483 -21.03 -0.84 9.08
C GLY A 483 -19.90 -1.58 8.35
N GLU A 484 -19.97 -2.90 8.33
CA GLU A 484 -18.92 -3.75 7.79
C GLU A 484 -18.87 -3.82 6.26
N ASP A 485 -20.02 -3.65 5.60
CA ASP A 485 -20.11 -3.72 4.14
C ASP A 485 -21.01 -2.60 3.59
N GLN A 486 -20.93 -1.42 4.22
CA GLN A 486 -21.68 -0.25 3.75
C GLN A 486 -20.87 0.53 2.73
N THR A 487 -21.43 0.68 1.54
CA THR A 487 -20.79 1.38 0.42
C THR A 487 -21.39 2.77 0.19
N GLY A 488 -20.85 3.51 -0.77
CA GLY A 488 -21.41 4.77 -1.22
C GLY A 488 -21.34 5.90 -0.18
N TYR A 489 -22.38 6.71 -0.16
CA TYR A 489 -22.53 7.85 0.75
C TYR A 489 -23.99 8.06 1.15
N ALA A 490 -24.21 8.70 2.30
CA ALA A 490 -25.49 9.20 2.75
C ALA A 490 -25.39 10.71 2.96
N ILE A 491 -26.50 11.44 2.72
CA ILE A 491 -26.61 12.86 3.04
C ILE A 491 -27.70 13.02 4.09
N VAL A 492 -27.32 13.54 5.24
CA VAL A 492 -28.17 13.68 6.43
C VAL A 492 -28.39 15.15 6.76
N GLY A 493 -29.39 15.45 7.61
CA GLY A 493 -29.75 16.82 7.93
C GLY A 493 -30.25 17.58 6.70
N THR A 494 -31.08 16.96 5.89
CA THR A 494 -31.65 17.52 4.65
C THR A 494 -33.11 17.96 4.90
N ASN A 495 -33.71 18.68 3.94
CA ASN A 495 -35.14 18.98 3.96
C ASN A 495 -36.05 17.76 3.80
N ARG A 496 -35.46 16.61 3.39
CA ARG A 496 -36.13 15.33 3.43
C ARG A 496 -35.78 14.62 4.73
N GLN A 497 -36.79 14.25 5.52
CA GLN A 497 -36.58 13.44 6.72
C GLN A 497 -36.11 12.04 6.37
N GLU A 498 -35.23 11.52 7.18
CA GLU A 498 -34.78 10.13 7.12
C GLU A 498 -35.88 9.20 7.64
N VAL A 499 -35.84 7.95 7.23
CA VAL A 499 -36.68 6.89 7.79
C VAL A 499 -35.88 6.25 8.92
N ASP A 500 -36.34 6.44 10.16
CA ASP A 500 -35.75 5.80 11.33
C ASP A 500 -35.96 4.30 11.28
N TYR A 501 -37.22 3.90 11.21
CA TYR A 501 -37.63 2.51 10.99
C TYR A 501 -39.04 2.45 10.38
N VAL A 502 -39.43 1.25 9.99
CA VAL A 502 -40.82 0.99 9.56
C VAL A 502 -41.46 0.11 10.62
N SER A 503 -42.58 0.58 11.17
CA SER A 503 -43.35 -0.12 12.21
C SER A 503 -44.01 -1.40 11.68
N ASP A 504 -44.57 -2.22 12.59
CA ASP A 504 -45.30 -3.44 12.23
C ASP A 504 -46.54 -3.16 11.38
N ASP A 505 -47.14 -1.96 11.52
CA ASP A 505 -48.28 -1.48 10.74
C ASP A 505 -47.88 -0.92 9.36
N ASP A 506 -46.64 -1.13 8.92
CA ASP A 506 -46.03 -0.57 7.68
C ASP A 506 -46.00 0.99 7.64
N GLU A 507 -46.05 1.65 8.78
CA GLU A 507 -45.87 3.10 8.86
C GLU A 507 -44.41 3.46 9.02
N THR A 508 -43.93 4.41 8.21
CA THR A 508 -42.57 4.94 8.32
C THR A 508 -42.48 5.94 9.47
N VAL A 509 -41.55 5.71 10.38
CA VAL A 509 -41.22 6.66 11.46
C VAL A 509 -40.12 7.57 10.96
N PRO A 510 -40.32 8.90 10.94
CA PRO A 510 -39.32 9.84 10.48
C PRO A 510 -38.23 10.08 11.53
N PHE A 511 -37.02 10.38 11.07
CA PHE A 511 -35.90 10.77 11.89
C PHE A 511 -35.23 12.03 11.35
N GLU A 512 -34.72 12.85 12.24
CA GLU A 512 -33.93 14.03 11.91
C GLU A 512 -32.52 13.87 12.53
N TYR A 513 -31.51 13.89 11.70
CA TYR A 513 -30.12 13.73 12.13
C TYR A 513 -29.68 14.87 13.03
N ASP A 514 -29.33 14.58 14.26
CA ASP A 514 -28.87 15.52 15.30
C ASP A 514 -27.34 15.42 15.56
N GLY A 515 -26.65 14.51 14.87
CA GLY A 515 -25.23 14.26 15.03
C GLY A 515 -24.32 15.33 14.42
N GLU A 516 -23.06 15.33 14.86
CA GLU A 516 -22.01 16.21 14.32
C GLU A 516 -21.12 15.52 13.24
N GLY A 517 -21.34 14.24 12.96
CA GLY A 517 -20.57 13.47 11.99
C GLY A 517 -20.82 13.88 10.54
N GLY A 518 -19.89 13.51 9.66
CA GLY A 518 -19.97 13.83 8.23
C GLY A 518 -19.45 15.23 7.85
N VAL A 519 -19.23 15.42 6.56
CA VAL A 519 -18.70 16.67 5.98
C VAL A 519 -19.85 17.61 5.63
N ARG A 520 -19.84 18.84 6.11
CA ARG A 520 -20.84 19.86 5.77
C ARG A 520 -20.82 20.21 4.28
N LEU A 521 -22.00 20.31 3.68
CA LEU A 521 -22.20 20.71 2.28
C LEU A 521 -22.52 22.21 2.14
N ASP A 522 -21.84 23.05 2.90
CA ASP A 522 -22.10 24.49 3.08
C ASP A 522 -21.65 25.37 1.91
N SER A 523 -21.08 24.80 0.84
CA SER A 523 -20.62 25.58 -0.30
C SER A 523 -20.77 24.82 -1.61
N PHE A 524 -20.97 25.57 -2.70
CA PHE A 524 -20.97 25.02 -4.05
C PHE A 524 -19.71 24.20 -4.36
N VAL A 525 -18.53 24.64 -3.86
CA VAL A 525 -17.26 23.94 -4.11
C VAL A 525 -17.26 22.57 -3.45
N ARG A 526 -17.76 22.43 -2.23
CA ARG A 526 -17.85 21.13 -1.54
C ARG A 526 -18.85 20.21 -2.24
N LYS A 527 -20.06 20.71 -2.55
CA LYS A 527 -21.06 19.94 -3.31
C LYS A 527 -20.51 19.47 -4.65
N ALA A 528 -19.84 20.35 -5.41
CA ALA A 528 -19.21 20.00 -6.69
C ALA A 528 -18.04 19.01 -6.55
N ALA A 529 -17.23 19.11 -5.50
CA ALA A 529 -16.15 18.16 -5.25
C ALA A 529 -16.69 16.75 -4.98
N PHE A 530 -17.75 16.61 -4.18
CA PHE A 530 -18.38 15.31 -3.95
C PHE A 530 -19.08 14.78 -5.20
N ALA A 531 -19.75 15.63 -5.97
CA ALA A 531 -20.34 15.27 -7.26
C ALA A 531 -19.27 14.68 -8.23
N LEU A 532 -18.10 15.31 -8.30
CA LEU A 532 -16.98 14.81 -9.10
C LEU A 532 -16.36 13.52 -8.53
N ARG A 533 -16.24 13.42 -7.20
CA ARG A 533 -15.70 12.22 -6.53
C ARG A 533 -16.52 10.99 -6.86
N PHE A 534 -17.83 11.06 -6.63
CA PHE A 534 -18.74 9.94 -6.81
C PHE A 534 -19.21 9.78 -8.27
N GLY A 535 -19.01 10.79 -9.12
CA GLY A 535 -19.53 10.82 -10.48
C GLY A 535 -21.04 10.96 -10.53
N ASP A 536 -21.60 11.62 -9.52
CA ASP A 536 -23.03 11.80 -9.28
C ASP A 536 -23.31 13.30 -9.12
N ILE A 537 -24.21 13.84 -9.97
CA ILE A 537 -24.54 15.26 -9.98
C ILE A 537 -25.62 15.63 -8.94
N ASP A 538 -26.36 14.65 -8.45
CA ASP A 538 -27.52 14.87 -7.60
C ASP A 538 -27.21 15.64 -6.31
N PRO A 539 -26.09 15.43 -5.61
CA PRO A 539 -25.71 16.24 -4.44
C PRO A 539 -25.53 17.73 -4.72
N LEU A 540 -25.25 18.07 -6.00
CA LEU A 540 -25.01 19.46 -6.42
C LEU A 540 -26.30 20.20 -6.81
N ILE A 541 -27.29 19.48 -7.38
CA ILE A 541 -28.49 20.08 -7.98
C ILE A 541 -29.79 19.83 -7.19
N SER A 542 -29.75 18.96 -6.18
CA SER A 542 -30.94 18.62 -5.39
C SER A 542 -31.34 19.78 -4.44
N ASP A 543 -32.61 20.16 -4.48
CA ASP A 543 -33.20 21.17 -3.59
C ASP A 543 -33.35 20.66 -2.14
N PHE A 544 -33.19 19.37 -1.89
CA PHE A 544 -33.22 18.80 -0.54
C PHE A 544 -31.93 19.05 0.23
N VAL A 545 -30.81 19.28 -0.48
CA VAL A 545 -29.48 19.46 0.12
C VAL A 545 -29.24 20.92 0.50
N GLU A 546 -29.30 21.20 1.77
CA GLU A 546 -29.07 22.53 2.35
C GLU A 546 -27.62 22.77 2.76
N ASP A 547 -27.30 23.97 3.25
CA ASP A 547 -25.95 24.34 3.70
C ASP A 547 -25.57 23.69 5.05
N ASN A 548 -26.56 23.29 5.86
CA ASN A 548 -26.37 22.53 7.10
C ASN A 548 -26.30 21.01 6.86
N SER A 549 -26.69 20.52 5.68
CA SER A 549 -26.63 19.10 5.34
C SER A 549 -25.20 18.58 5.41
N ARG A 550 -25.06 17.31 5.79
CA ARG A 550 -23.78 16.64 5.94
C ARG A 550 -23.72 15.39 5.10
N LEU A 551 -22.58 15.17 4.46
CA LEU A 551 -22.32 13.98 3.67
C LEU A 551 -21.43 13.02 4.46
N ILE A 552 -21.95 11.80 4.70
CA ILE A 552 -21.26 10.69 5.35
C ILE A 552 -20.79 9.74 4.27
N PHE A 553 -19.49 9.50 4.19
CA PHE A 553 -18.86 8.57 3.25
C PHE A 553 -17.73 7.80 3.94
N LEU A 554 -17.11 6.86 3.26
CA LEU A 554 -16.26 5.85 3.89
C LEU A 554 -17.07 5.17 5.01
N ARG A 555 -18.21 4.60 4.61
CA ARG A 555 -19.18 4.00 5.51
C ARG A 555 -18.81 2.57 5.92
N ASP A 556 -18.00 1.92 5.14
CA ASP A 556 -17.33 0.68 5.54
C ASP A 556 -16.32 0.96 6.66
N VAL A 557 -16.47 0.27 7.79
CA VAL A 557 -15.68 0.53 9.01
C VAL A 557 -14.20 0.28 8.78
N ARG A 558 -13.84 -0.79 8.09
CA ARG A 558 -12.45 -1.16 7.78
C ARG A 558 -11.81 -0.14 6.85
N GLN A 559 -12.47 0.18 5.73
CA GLN A 559 -11.99 1.19 4.79
C GLN A 559 -11.81 2.55 5.48
N ARG A 560 -12.71 2.88 6.42
CA ARG A 560 -12.68 4.12 7.19
C ARG A 560 -11.43 4.20 8.06
N VAL A 561 -11.15 3.17 8.86
CA VAL A 561 -9.99 3.17 9.75
C VAL A 561 -8.67 3.01 8.99
N GLU A 562 -8.62 2.22 7.91
CA GLU A 562 -7.47 2.13 7.01
C GLU A 562 -7.13 3.49 6.36
N THR A 563 -8.16 4.30 6.06
CA THR A 563 -7.96 5.66 5.55
C THR A 563 -7.41 6.58 6.63
N LEU A 564 -7.93 6.50 7.86
CA LEU A 564 -7.54 7.35 8.98
C LEU A 564 -6.14 7.06 9.51
N ALA A 565 -5.80 5.77 9.64
CA ALA A 565 -4.51 5.36 10.16
C ALA A 565 -3.84 4.32 9.22
N PRO A 566 -3.41 4.75 8.01
CA PRO A 566 -2.86 3.88 6.98
C PRO A 566 -1.46 3.32 7.32
N PHE A 567 -0.97 3.57 8.52
CA PHE A 567 0.29 3.07 9.06
C PHE A 567 0.12 1.82 9.94
N LEU A 568 -1.14 1.43 10.25
CA LEU A 568 -1.48 0.21 10.95
C LEU A 568 -1.90 -0.88 9.95
N ARG A 569 -1.78 -2.12 10.38
CA ARG A 569 -2.37 -3.28 9.73
C ARG A 569 -3.58 -3.71 10.54
N TYR A 570 -4.67 -3.95 9.86
CA TYR A 570 -5.95 -4.29 10.48
C TYR A 570 -6.31 -5.72 10.22
N ASP A 571 -7.01 -6.32 11.17
CA ASP A 571 -7.71 -7.57 10.95
C ASP A 571 -8.78 -7.41 9.86
N SER A 572 -9.27 -8.53 9.37
CA SER A 572 -10.32 -8.56 8.36
C SER A 572 -11.72 -8.56 8.95
N ASP A 573 -11.86 -8.73 10.25
CA ASP A 573 -13.09 -9.07 10.96
C ASP A 573 -13.40 -8.03 12.06
N PRO A 574 -14.07 -6.90 11.70
CA PRO A 574 -14.58 -5.97 12.70
C PRO A 574 -15.82 -6.57 13.36
N TYR A 575 -15.96 -6.40 14.66
CA TYR A 575 -17.11 -6.93 15.41
C TYR A 575 -17.85 -5.86 16.20
N PRO A 576 -19.21 -5.93 16.28
CA PRO A 576 -20.00 -4.96 17.00
C PRO A 576 -20.00 -5.20 18.51
N VAL A 577 -19.97 -4.12 19.28
CA VAL A 577 -20.13 -4.12 20.74
C VAL A 577 -21.14 -3.03 21.17
N ILE A 578 -21.89 -3.28 22.23
CA ILE A 578 -22.82 -2.29 22.81
C ILE A 578 -22.17 -1.71 24.06
N VAL A 579 -21.88 -0.41 24.01
CA VAL A 579 -21.26 0.34 25.10
C VAL A 579 -21.95 1.71 25.23
N ASP A 580 -22.29 2.09 26.45
CA ASP A 580 -22.86 3.42 26.77
C ASP A 580 -24.02 3.82 25.85
N GLY A 581 -24.96 2.91 25.59
CA GLY A 581 -26.16 3.17 24.80
C GLY A 581 -25.95 3.23 23.28
N ARG A 582 -24.79 2.79 22.78
CA ARG A 582 -24.42 2.82 21.36
C ARG A 582 -23.82 1.53 20.89
N VAL A 583 -23.94 1.25 19.61
CA VAL A 583 -23.22 0.17 18.94
C VAL A 583 -21.92 0.75 18.38
N TYR A 584 -20.80 0.17 18.78
CA TYR A 584 -19.45 0.45 18.26
C TYR A 584 -18.94 -0.76 17.50
N TYR A 585 -18.07 -0.52 16.52
CA TYR A 585 -17.29 -1.57 15.90
C TYR A 585 -15.86 -1.57 16.48
N VAL A 586 -15.41 -2.73 16.88
CA VAL A 586 -14.02 -2.97 17.31
C VAL A 586 -13.29 -3.65 16.17
N LEU A 587 -12.09 -3.19 15.89
CA LEU A 587 -11.24 -3.75 14.86
C LEU A 587 -9.80 -3.81 15.39
N ASP A 588 -9.25 -5.02 15.44
CA ASP A 588 -7.89 -5.23 15.91
C ASP A 588 -6.87 -4.67 14.89
N ALA A 589 -5.81 -4.01 15.43
CA ALA A 589 -4.77 -3.40 14.64
C ALA A 589 -3.38 -3.63 15.25
N TYR A 590 -2.38 -3.80 14.39
CA TYR A 590 -0.99 -4.08 14.79
C TYR A 590 0.02 -3.41 13.84
#